data_5b02a8cbad1973f0f188a9b3162e3288
#
_entry.id   5b02a8cbad1973f0f188a9b3162e3288
#
_cell.length_a   1.000
_cell.length_b   1.000
_cell.length_c   1.000
_cell.angle_alpha   90.00
_cell.angle_beta   90.00
_cell.angle_gamma   90.00
#
_symmetry.space_group_name_H-M   'P 1'
#
loop_
_entity.id
_entity.type
_entity.pdbx_description
1 polymer ?
#
loop_
_entity_poly.entity_id
_entity_poly.type
_entity_poly.pdbx_seq_one_letter_code
_entity_poly.pdbx_strand_id
1 'polypeptide(L)'
;DGERFFGAYGPKIQAQLPYVVEKLLVDVDSRQAGLTIWRECPPQTKDVPCTVAAFFAIRGGKVNVHVFMRSSDVWLGVPYDVFNFSMLGHLVCGLLNEHRLSDNLLSPGKLFLTAASSHLYETNWDDAKLCLAATPLDQPETPKSLWNDPRFLLEELRILRDTRPGDLHRWWEV
;
A
#
# COMPACT_ATOMS: atom_id res chain seq x y z
N ASP A 1 7.42 5.40 -23.01
CA ASP A 1 8.10 6.41 -23.81
C ASP A 1 9.46 6.82 -23.25
N GLY A 2 9.87 6.26 -22.11
CA GLY A 2 11.17 6.53 -21.47
C GLY A 2 11.23 7.79 -20.61
N GLU A 3 10.21 8.63 -20.65
CA GLU A 3 10.15 9.87 -19.85
C GLU A 3 9.16 9.81 -18.70
N ARG A 4 8.12 8.98 -18.79
CA ARG A 4 7.07 8.85 -17.77
C ARG A 4 6.62 7.41 -17.60
N PHE A 5 6.49 6.99 -16.35
CA PHE A 5 5.85 5.71 -16.01
C PHE A 5 4.33 5.88 -15.92
N PHE A 6 3.63 5.41 -16.96
CA PHE A 6 2.17 5.43 -16.97
C PHE A 6 1.57 4.61 -15.82
N GLY A 7 2.20 3.49 -15.50
CA GLY A 7 1.81 2.57 -14.44
C GLY A 7 2.14 3.05 -13.02
N ALA A 8 2.86 4.18 -12.85
CA ALA A 8 3.28 4.66 -11.53
C ALA A 8 2.09 4.86 -10.57
N TYR A 9 2.20 4.30 -9.37
CA TYR A 9 1.14 4.32 -8.35
C TYR A 9 1.16 5.62 -7.53
N GLY A 10 2.34 6.08 -7.15
CA GLY A 10 2.53 7.21 -6.23
C GLY A 10 1.71 8.45 -6.57
N PRO A 11 1.85 9.04 -7.76
CA PRO A 11 1.10 10.24 -8.15
C PRO A 11 -0.43 10.04 -8.12
N LYS A 12 -0.91 8.83 -8.48
CA LYS A 12 -2.34 8.50 -8.48
C LYS A 12 -2.88 8.37 -7.06
N ILE A 13 -2.12 7.75 -6.17
CA ILE A 13 -2.46 7.62 -4.75
C ILE A 13 -2.48 9.01 -4.11
N GLN A 14 -1.42 9.80 -4.31
CA GLN A 14 -1.29 11.14 -3.75
C GLN A 14 -2.47 12.04 -4.10
N ALA A 15 -2.93 12.02 -5.35
CA ALA A 15 -4.06 12.82 -5.81
C ALA A 15 -5.40 12.44 -5.16
N GLN A 16 -5.57 11.18 -4.72
CA GLN A 16 -6.84 10.65 -4.21
C GLN A 16 -6.84 10.45 -2.68
N LEU A 17 -5.67 10.49 -2.05
CA LEU A 17 -5.53 10.24 -0.61
C LEU A 17 -6.36 11.19 0.26
N PRO A 18 -6.43 12.53 -0.04
CA PRO A 18 -7.28 13.45 0.71
C PRO A 18 -8.76 13.03 0.71
N TYR A 19 -9.27 12.58 -0.44
CA TYR A 19 -10.64 12.08 -0.56
C TYR A 19 -10.90 10.87 0.36
N VAL A 20 -9.98 9.89 0.36
CA VAL A 20 -10.10 8.70 1.21
C VAL A 20 -10.16 9.08 2.69
N VAL A 21 -9.27 9.97 3.12
CA VAL A 21 -9.20 10.45 4.51
C VAL A 21 -10.48 11.21 4.87
N GLU A 22 -10.92 12.15 4.03
CA GLU A 22 -12.15 12.92 4.26
C GLU A 22 -13.37 12.01 4.44
N LYS A 23 -13.53 11.00 3.56
CA LYS A 23 -14.67 10.07 3.67
C LYS A 23 -14.71 9.31 4.99
N LEU A 24 -13.56 8.88 5.50
CA LEU A 24 -13.48 8.15 6.77
C LEU A 24 -13.55 9.07 8.00
N LEU A 25 -13.22 10.36 7.86
CA LEU A 25 -13.43 11.36 8.92
C LEU A 25 -14.90 11.73 9.06
N VAL A 26 -15.61 11.87 7.94
CA VAL A 26 -17.04 12.21 7.93
C VAL A 26 -17.90 11.04 8.39
N ASP A 27 -17.57 9.82 7.94
CA ASP A 27 -18.29 8.60 8.27
C ASP A 27 -17.31 7.43 8.43
N VAL A 28 -17.13 6.98 9.67
CA VAL A 28 -16.22 5.86 10.01
C VAL A 28 -16.66 4.53 9.38
N ASP A 29 -17.94 4.40 9.04
CA ASP A 29 -18.52 3.24 8.38
C ASP A 29 -18.64 3.39 6.86
N SER A 30 -18.07 4.47 6.31
CA SER A 30 -18.11 4.77 4.88
C SER A 30 -17.65 3.59 4.03
N ARG A 31 -18.38 3.34 2.96
CA ARG A 31 -18.05 2.37 1.91
C ARG A 31 -17.52 3.04 0.65
N GLN A 32 -17.26 4.35 0.72
CA GLN A 32 -16.79 5.17 -0.39
C GLN A 32 -15.29 5.51 -0.31
N ALA A 33 -14.62 5.11 0.76
CA ALA A 33 -13.21 5.39 0.96
C ALA A 33 -12.35 4.47 0.07
N GLY A 34 -12.25 4.82 -1.19
CA GLY A 34 -11.50 4.07 -2.18
C GLY A 34 -10.69 4.98 -3.10
N LEU A 35 -9.64 4.41 -3.67
CA LEU A 35 -8.82 5.01 -4.71
C LEU A 35 -8.62 4.03 -5.87
N THR A 36 -8.40 4.56 -7.08
CA THR A 36 -8.18 3.78 -8.28
C THR A 36 -6.79 4.05 -8.85
N ILE A 37 -6.11 2.98 -9.26
CA ILE A 37 -4.82 3.04 -9.95
C ILE A 37 -5.02 2.78 -11.44
N TRP A 38 -5.92 1.85 -11.76
CA TRP A 38 -6.33 1.57 -13.12
C TRP A 38 -7.08 2.76 -13.74
N ARG A 39 -6.97 2.91 -15.04
CA ARG A 39 -7.75 3.87 -15.86
C ARG A 39 -8.77 3.15 -16.72
N GLU A 40 -9.86 3.83 -17.06
CA GLU A 40 -10.93 3.29 -17.92
C GLU A 40 -10.40 2.73 -19.24
N CYS A 41 -9.57 3.50 -19.92
CA CYS A 41 -8.98 3.11 -21.19
C CYS A 41 -7.46 3.30 -21.10
N PRO A 42 -6.71 2.31 -20.58
CA PRO A 42 -5.26 2.43 -20.56
C PRO A 42 -4.72 2.50 -21.99
N PRO A 43 -3.71 3.33 -22.25
CA PRO A 43 -3.07 3.38 -23.56
C PRO A 43 -2.41 2.04 -23.90
N GLN A 44 -2.14 1.82 -25.17
CA GLN A 44 -1.38 0.65 -25.61
C GLN A 44 0.09 0.80 -25.20
N THR A 45 0.39 0.37 -24.00
CA THR A 45 1.74 0.35 -23.41
C THR A 45 1.95 -0.94 -22.63
N LYS A 46 3.21 -1.34 -22.45
CA LYS A 46 3.56 -2.46 -21.56
C LYS A 46 3.49 -2.05 -20.09
N ASP A 47 3.62 -0.75 -19.80
CA ASP A 47 3.57 -0.18 -18.46
C ASP A 47 2.13 0.11 -18.02
N VAL A 48 1.35 -0.96 -17.83
CA VAL A 48 -0.03 -0.90 -17.32
C VAL A 48 -0.06 -1.41 -15.88
N PRO A 49 -0.59 -0.65 -14.92
CA PRO A 49 -0.57 -1.03 -13.50
C PRO A 49 -1.25 -2.39 -13.27
N CYS A 50 -0.68 -3.19 -12.37
CA CYS A 50 -1.29 -4.45 -11.93
C CYS A 50 -2.44 -4.22 -10.95
N THR A 51 -2.35 -3.18 -10.13
CA THR A 51 -3.41 -2.83 -9.18
C THR A 51 -4.53 -2.06 -9.86
N VAL A 52 -5.75 -2.46 -9.57
CA VAL A 52 -6.97 -1.81 -10.06
C VAL A 52 -7.42 -0.72 -9.10
N ALA A 53 -7.62 -1.09 -7.84
CA ALA A 53 -8.15 -0.19 -6.80
C ALA A 53 -7.71 -0.65 -5.41
N ALA A 54 -7.76 0.28 -4.45
CA ALA A 54 -7.67 -0.03 -3.03
C ALA A 54 -8.83 0.65 -2.29
N PHE A 55 -9.43 -0.07 -1.34
CA PHE A 55 -10.50 0.43 -0.48
C PHE A 55 -10.08 0.33 0.99
N PHE A 56 -10.52 1.30 1.77
CA PHE A 56 -10.21 1.39 3.18
C PHE A 56 -11.50 1.29 4.00
N ALA A 57 -11.44 0.56 5.11
CA ALA A 57 -12.58 0.41 6.00
C ALA A 57 -12.10 0.37 7.46
N ILE A 58 -12.79 1.11 8.33
CA ILE A 58 -12.53 1.07 9.76
C ILE A 58 -13.44 0.02 10.39
N ARG A 59 -12.87 -0.95 11.10
CA ARG A 59 -13.60 -1.97 11.83
C ARG A 59 -12.92 -2.26 13.17
N GLY A 60 -13.65 -2.11 14.26
CA GLY A 60 -13.10 -2.34 15.60
C GLY A 60 -11.88 -1.48 15.93
N GLY A 61 -11.88 -0.22 15.52
CA GLY A 61 -10.75 0.71 15.73
C GLY A 61 -9.53 0.44 14.84
N LYS A 62 -9.66 -0.40 13.80
CA LYS A 62 -8.56 -0.78 12.90
C LYS A 62 -8.88 -0.36 11.47
N VAL A 63 -7.87 0.20 10.79
CA VAL A 63 -7.94 0.56 9.36
C VAL A 63 -7.53 -0.65 8.53
N ASN A 64 -8.50 -1.29 7.89
CA ASN A 64 -8.27 -2.40 6.96
C ASN A 64 -8.11 -1.89 5.54
N VAL A 65 -7.27 -2.55 4.75
CA VAL A 65 -7.01 -2.24 3.34
C VAL A 65 -7.42 -3.43 2.48
N HIS A 66 -8.23 -3.20 1.46
CA HIS A 66 -8.63 -4.20 0.46
C HIS A 66 -8.08 -3.77 -0.90
N VAL A 67 -7.18 -4.54 -1.46
CA VAL A 67 -6.53 -4.27 -2.75
C VAL A 67 -7.03 -5.26 -3.80
N PHE A 68 -7.39 -4.74 -4.97
CA PHE A 68 -7.83 -5.52 -6.12
C PHE A 68 -6.82 -5.35 -7.26
N MET A 69 -6.33 -6.48 -7.78
CA MET A 69 -5.31 -6.54 -8.81
C MET A 69 -5.81 -7.33 -10.02
N ARG A 70 -5.46 -6.88 -11.23
CA ARG A 70 -5.69 -7.67 -12.46
C ARG A 70 -4.73 -8.85 -12.56
N SER A 71 -3.53 -8.69 -12.02
CA SER A 71 -2.44 -9.66 -12.12
C SER A 71 -1.50 -9.50 -10.92
N SER A 72 -0.99 -10.62 -10.41
CA SER A 72 -0.05 -10.64 -9.29
C SER A 72 0.98 -11.75 -9.50
N ASP A 73 2.25 -11.38 -9.55
CA ASP A 73 3.37 -12.30 -9.50
C ASP A 73 3.62 -12.69 -8.04
N VAL A 74 3.55 -13.97 -7.74
CA VAL A 74 3.67 -14.45 -6.34
C VAL A 74 5.11 -14.43 -5.83
N TRP A 75 6.11 -14.39 -6.73
CA TRP A 75 7.51 -14.44 -6.35
C TRP A 75 8.10 -13.05 -6.03
N LEU A 76 8.00 -12.13 -6.97
CA LEU A 76 8.49 -10.77 -6.80
C LEU A 76 7.37 -9.79 -6.41
N GLY A 77 6.21 -9.88 -7.05
CA GLY A 77 5.11 -8.93 -6.88
C GLY A 77 4.53 -8.93 -5.48
N VAL A 78 4.06 -10.09 -5.01
CA VAL A 78 3.35 -10.19 -3.71
C VAL A 78 4.15 -9.66 -2.53
N PRO A 79 5.45 -9.97 -2.34
CA PRO A 79 6.22 -9.42 -1.22
C PRO A 79 6.26 -7.89 -1.22
N TYR A 80 6.51 -7.28 -2.38
CA TYR A 80 6.52 -5.82 -2.52
C TYR A 80 5.14 -5.21 -2.35
N ASP A 81 4.11 -5.82 -2.91
CA ASP A 81 2.72 -5.34 -2.81
C ASP A 81 2.22 -5.39 -1.37
N VAL A 82 2.52 -6.48 -0.64
CA VAL A 82 2.18 -6.60 0.79
C VAL A 82 2.84 -5.49 1.60
N PHE A 83 4.13 -5.23 1.37
CA PHE A 83 4.83 -4.14 2.04
C PHE A 83 4.21 -2.78 1.69
N ASN A 84 4.09 -2.45 0.41
CA ASN A 84 3.63 -1.14 -0.06
C ASN A 84 2.20 -0.82 0.39
N PHE A 85 1.28 -1.77 0.29
CA PHE A 85 -0.11 -1.55 0.70
C PHE A 85 -0.30 -1.60 2.21
N SER A 86 0.55 -2.34 2.94
CA SER A 86 0.58 -2.23 4.40
C SER A 86 1.03 -0.83 4.83
N MET A 87 2.10 -0.31 4.22
CA MET A 87 2.58 1.06 4.46
C MET A 87 1.53 2.11 4.12
N LEU A 88 0.79 1.93 3.02
CA LEU A 88 -0.33 2.81 2.68
C LEU A 88 -1.44 2.76 3.75
N GLY A 89 -1.74 1.58 4.30
CA GLY A 89 -2.67 1.44 5.41
C GLY A 89 -2.21 2.18 6.67
N HIS A 90 -0.93 2.10 6.99
CA HIS A 90 -0.33 2.87 8.09
C HIS A 90 -0.40 4.38 7.85
N LEU A 91 -0.13 4.83 6.62
CA LEU A 91 -0.22 6.24 6.24
C LEU A 91 -1.65 6.78 6.42
N VAL A 92 -2.66 6.07 5.90
CA VAL A 92 -4.07 6.46 6.07
C VAL A 92 -4.45 6.48 7.55
N CYS A 93 -4.02 5.48 8.32
CA CYS A 93 -4.25 5.41 9.76
C CYS A 93 -3.65 6.62 10.49
N GLY A 94 -2.41 6.99 10.17
CA GLY A 94 -1.73 8.17 10.72
C GLY A 94 -2.46 9.47 10.41
N LEU A 95 -2.84 9.68 9.13
CA LEU A 95 -3.58 10.86 8.69
C LEU A 95 -4.93 11.00 9.39
N LEU A 96 -5.65 9.90 9.59
CA LEU A 96 -6.91 9.89 10.34
C LEU A 96 -6.69 10.27 11.81
N ASN A 97 -5.62 9.78 12.43
CA ASN A 97 -5.31 10.04 13.83
C ASN A 97 -4.88 11.50 14.08
N GLU A 98 -4.32 12.19 13.11
CA GLU A 98 -4.03 13.64 13.22
C GLU A 98 -5.28 14.48 13.46
N HIS A 99 -6.43 14.04 12.97
CA HIS A 99 -7.70 14.72 13.12
C HIS A 99 -8.54 14.22 14.32
N ARG A 100 -8.04 13.27 15.09
CA ARG A 100 -8.75 12.71 16.26
C ARG A 100 -8.27 13.36 17.55
N LEU A 101 -9.21 13.96 18.26
CA LEU A 101 -8.96 14.64 19.54
C LEU A 101 -9.04 13.69 20.76
N SER A 102 -9.28 12.40 20.54
CA SER A 102 -9.47 11.42 21.62
C SER A 102 -8.26 10.50 21.78
N ASP A 103 -8.09 9.95 22.98
CA ASP A 103 -7.08 8.92 23.27
C ASP A 103 -7.34 7.59 22.54
N ASN A 104 -8.53 7.43 21.91
CA ASN A 104 -8.90 6.28 21.13
C ASN A 104 -8.37 6.40 19.69
N LEU A 105 -7.07 6.20 19.54
CA LEU A 105 -6.42 6.19 18.23
C LEU A 105 -6.78 4.93 17.45
N LEU A 106 -6.88 5.09 16.12
CA LEU A 106 -6.98 3.97 15.21
C LEU A 106 -5.61 3.26 15.13
N SER A 107 -5.66 1.97 14.88
CA SER A 107 -4.48 1.18 14.57
C SER A 107 -4.55 0.59 13.16
N PRO A 108 -3.42 0.24 12.54
CA PRO A 108 -3.42 -0.52 11.30
C PRO A 108 -4.13 -1.86 11.50
N GLY A 109 -4.90 -2.26 10.51
CA GLY A 109 -5.69 -3.46 10.50
C GLY A 109 -5.12 -4.54 9.58
N LYS A 110 -6.01 -5.23 8.86
CA LYS A 110 -5.66 -6.31 7.93
C LYS A 110 -5.51 -5.76 6.52
N LEU A 111 -4.55 -6.31 5.79
CA LEU A 111 -4.44 -6.20 4.35
C LEU A 111 -5.10 -7.42 3.68
N PHE A 112 -5.98 -7.17 2.72
CA PHE A 112 -6.58 -8.16 1.86
C PHE A 112 -6.14 -7.90 0.43
N LEU A 113 -5.50 -8.88 -0.20
CA LEU A 113 -5.05 -8.84 -1.59
C LEU A 113 -5.89 -9.82 -2.40
N THR A 114 -6.55 -9.33 -3.44
CA THR A 114 -7.33 -10.13 -4.37
C THR A 114 -6.80 -9.91 -5.78
N ALA A 115 -6.33 -10.96 -6.44
CA ALA A 115 -5.85 -10.92 -7.81
C ALA A 115 -6.74 -11.74 -8.74
N ALA A 116 -7.12 -11.17 -9.89
CA ALA A 116 -7.85 -11.89 -10.93
C ALA A 116 -6.99 -12.98 -11.58
N SER A 117 -5.69 -12.74 -11.67
CA SER A 117 -4.70 -13.73 -12.13
C SER A 117 -3.49 -13.70 -11.21
N SER A 118 -3.18 -14.84 -10.60
CA SER A 118 -1.96 -15.03 -9.82
C SER A 118 -1.06 -16.01 -10.54
N HIS A 119 0.22 -15.71 -10.65
CA HIS A 119 1.16 -16.50 -11.46
C HIS A 119 2.55 -16.55 -10.84
N LEU A 120 3.30 -17.57 -11.25
CA LEU A 120 4.71 -17.76 -10.96
C LEU A 120 5.44 -18.03 -12.28
N TYR A 121 6.44 -17.22 -12.60
CA TYR A 121 7.23 -17.41 -13.82
C TYR A 121 8.10 -18.67 -13.73
N GLU A 122 8.26 -19.37 -14.87
CA GLU A 122 9.06 -20.60 -14.95
C GLU A 122 10.50 -20.39 -14.47
N THR A 123 11.05 -19.21 -14.72
CA THR A 123 12.42 -18.84 -14.27
C THR A 123 12.59 -18.87 -12.75
N ASN A 124 11.50 -18.82 -11.99
CA ASN A 124 11.50 -18.82 -10.53
C ASN A 124 11.03 -20.16 -9.91
N TRP A 125 10.71 -21.17 -10.71
CA TRP A 125 10.15 -22.41 -10.20
C TRP A 125 11.10 -23.17 -9.26
N ASP A 126 12.37 -23.22 -9.58
CA ASP A 126 13.34 -23.96 -8.78
C ASP A 126 13.62 -23.25 -7.45
N ASP A 127 13.74 -21.93 -7.47
CA ASP A 127 13.86 -21.12 -6.26
C ASP A 127 12.62 -21.21 -5.38
N ALA A 128 11.43 -21.21 -5.98
CA ALA A 128 10.17 -21.38 -5.26
C ALA A 128 10.07 -22.76 -4.60
N LYS A 129 10.51 -23.84 -5.29
CA LYS A 129 10.59 -25.20 -4.69
C LYS A 129 11.55 -25.25 -3.50
N LEU A 130 12.72 -24.60 -3.62
CA LEU A 130 13.68 -24.51 -2.52
C LEU A 130 13.09 -23.73 -1.33
N CYS A 131 12.40 -22.62 -1.60
CA CYS A 131 11.73 -21.86 -0.57
C CYS A 131 10.64 -22.68 0.16
N LEU A 132 9.84 -23.45 -0.56
CA LEU A 132 8.82 -24.34 0.03
C LEU A 132 9.41 -25.49 0.83
N ALA A 133 10.59 -25.97 0.45
CA ALA A 133 11.30 -27.05 1.16
C ALA A 133 12.06 -26.53 2.40
N ALA A 134 12.30 -25.24 2.49
CA ALA A 134 12.97 -24.65 3.64
C ALA A 134 12.08 -24.71 4.89
N THR A 135 12.70 -24.97 6.03
CA THR A 135 12.00 -24.83 7.32
C THR A 135 11.59 -23.37 7.50
N PRO A 136 10.33 -23.08 7.86
CA PRO A 136 9.94 -21.72 8.16
C PRO A 136 10.89 -21.11 9.19
N LEU A 137 11.50 -19.99 8.85
CA LEU A 137 12.24 -19.22 9.84
C LEU A 137 11.28 -18.83 10.96
N ASP A 138 11.73 -18.92 12.20
CA ASP A 138 10.99 -18.34 13.32
C ASP A 138 10.57 -16.93 12.92
N GLN A 139 9.28 -16.64 13.06
CA GLN A 139 8.76 -15.34 12.63
C GLN A 139 9.60 -14.26 13.29
N PRO A 140 10.28 -13.39 12.53
CA PRO A 140 11.02 -12.30 13.14
C PRO A 140 10.02 -11.50 13.98
N GLU A 141 10.32 -11.30 15.25
CA GLU A 141 9.50 -10.43 16.09
C GLU A 141 9.37 -9.09 15.35
N THR A 142 8.16 -8.73 15.01
CA THR A 142 7.89 -7.44 14.38
C THR A 142 8.47 -6.37 15.28
N PRO A 143 9.37 -5.49 14.79
CA PRO A 143 9.92 -4.44 15.61
C PRO A 143 8.77 -3.62 16.21
N LYS A 144 8.50 -3.78 17.48
CA LYS A 144 7.34 -3.18 18.15
C LYS A 144 7.38 -1.64 18.12
N SER A 145 8.55 -1.05 17.92
CA SER A 145 8.76 0.40 18.02
C SER A 145 8.35 1.20 16.79
N LEU A 146 8.50 0.64 15.58
CA LEU A 146 8.23 1.39 14.34
C LEU A 146 6.74 1.43 13.97
N TRP A 147 5.92 0.52 14.51
CA TRP A 147 4.56 0.28 14.03
C TRP A 147 3.47 0.55 15.05
N ASN A 148 3.84 0.86 16.29
CA ASN A 148 2.86 1.02 17.37
C ASN A 148 2.14 2.38 17.35
N ASP A 149 2.74 3.40 16.74
CA ASP A 149 2.09 4.71 16.56
C ASP A 149 2.18 5.14 15.10
N PRO A 150 1.07 5.12 14.35
CA PRO A 150 1.05 5.56 12.96
C PRO A 150 1.48 7.02 12.75
N ARG A 151 1.40 7.86 13.79
CA ARG A 151 1.86 9.27 13.73
C ARG A 151 3.37 9.34 13.62
N PHE A 152 4.09 8.40 14.23
CA PHE A 152 5.55 8.33 14.15
C PHE A 152 6.01 8.15 12.69
N LEU A 153 5.33 7.26 11.93
CA LEU A 153 5.62 7.07 10.51
C LEU A 153 5.43 8.37 9.70
N LEU A 154 4.35 9.11 9.96
CA LEU A 154 4.10 10.38 9.29
C LEU A 154 5.18 11.42 9.59
N GLU A 155 5.60 11.49 10.84
CA GLU A 155 6.66 12.42 11.24
C GLU A 155 7.99 12.05 10.58
N GLU A 156 8.37 10.79 10.56
CA GLU A 156 9.57 10.31 9.85
C GLU A 156 9.51 10.61 8.36
N LEU A 157 8.37 10.39 7.70
CA LEU A 157 8.19 10.71 6.29
C LEU A 157 8.27 12.23 6.02
N ARG A 158 7.78 13.07 6.94
CA ARG A 158 7.92 14.53 6.87
C ARG A 158 9.38 14.95 7.01
N ILE A 159 10.08 14.41 8.01
CA ILE A 159 11.50 14.68 8.20
C ILE A 159 12.31 14.27 6.96
N LEU A 160 12.06 13.09 6.41
CA LEU A 160 12.72 12.62 5.18
C LEU A 160 12.44 13.54 4.00
N ARG A 161 11.19 13.98 3.82
CA ARG A 161 10.82 14.94 2.77
C ARG A 161 11.56 16.26 2.91
N ASP A 162 11.64 16.79 4.13
CA ASP A 162 12.17 18.13 4.40
C ASP A 162 13.72 18.14 4.42
N THR A 163 14.34 16.99 4.73
CA THR A 163 15.81 16.85 4.74
C THR A 163 16.41 16.46 3.39
N ARG A 164 15.61 15.89 2.47
CA ARG A 164 16.06 15.44 1.14
C ARG A 164 15.10 15.86 0.02
N PRO A 165 14.88 17.16 -0.22
CA PRO A 165 13.88 17.60 -1.19
C PRO A 165 14.15 17.18 -2.64
N GLY A 166 15.39 16.76 -2.98
CA GLY A 166 15.78 16.32 -4.33
C GLY A 166 15.70 14.82 -4.57
N ASP A 167 15.73 13.99 -3.52
CA ASP A 167 15.85 12.54 -3.66
C ASP A 167 14.51 11.80 -3.58
N LEU A 168 13.50 12.39 -2.99
CA LEU A 168 12.18 11.76 -2.85
C LEU A 168 11.45 11.57 -4.20
N HIS A 169 11.73 12.39 -5.19
CA HIS A 169 11.20 12.19 -6.54
C HIS A 169 11.76 10.94 -7.22
N ARG A 170 12.94 10.48 -6.85
CA ARG A 170 13.56 9.27 -7.40
C ARG A 170 12.97 7.96 -6.86
N TRP A 171 12.45 7.95 -5.65
CA TRP A 171 11.85 6.74 -5.05
C TRP A 171 10.50 6.36 -5.65
N TRP A 172 9.85 7.29 -6.34
CA TRP A 172 8.56 7.07 -7.02
C TRP A 172 8.72 6.88 -8.53
N GLU A 173 9.94 7.01 -9.04
CA GLU A 173 10.29 6.85 -10.46
C GLU A 173 10.89 5.48 -10.78
N VAL A 174 11.10 4.60 -9.79
CA VAL A 174 11.65 3.25 -9.97
C VAL A 174 10.56 2.22 -10.18
#